data_439cfccc211d4ad6a4adbf1015bab96b
#
_entry.id   439cfccc211d4ad6a4adbf1015bab96b
#
_cell.length_a   1.000
_cell.length_b   1.000
_cell.length_c   1.000
_cell.angle_alpha   90.00
_cell.angle_beta   90.00
_cell.angle_gamma   90.00
#
_symmetry.space_group_name_H-M   'P 1'
#
loop_
_entity.id
_entity.type
_entity.pdbx_description
1 polymer ?
#
loop_
_entity_poly.entity_id
_entity_poly.type
_entity_poly.pdbx_seq_one_letter_code
_entity_poly.pdbx_strand_id
1 'polypeptide(L)'
;MAEKKVQLSKKDRLSVALRSTFLQGSWNYERMQNGGWCFAMIPAIKKLYTTKEDQIAASKRHLEFFNTHPYVASPVIGVTLALEEDKANGAPVEDSAIQGVKVGMMGPLAGVGDPVFWFTARPILGALGASLAMGGSILGPILFFVLWNVIRWAFMWYTQEFGYNVGTKITEDLSGGLLQKVTKGASILGMFVLGALIERWVSINFTPVVSKVTLSKGAYIDWAKLPAGAEGIKTALTQQASGMALDPTKVTTLQDNLNSLIPGFVPLLLTLLCMWLLKKNVSPIIIIIALFIIGIGGHVIGLL
;
A
#
# COMPACT_ATOMS: atom_id res chain seq x y z
N MET A 1 -31.47 2.15 38.36
CA MET A 1 -31.18 0.93 37.57
C MET A 1 -30.02 1.29 36.68
N ALA A 2 -28.90 0.56 36.72
CA ALA A 2 -27.82 0.79 35.77
C ALA A 2 -28.33 0.51 34.37
N GLU A 3 -28.35 1.49 33.47
CA GLU A 3 -28.69 1.30 32.07
C GLU A 3 -27.77 0.23 31.49
N LYS A 4 -28.40 -0.78 30.89
CA LYS A 4 -27.66 -1.90 30.29
C LYS A 4 -26.87 -1.36 29.12
N LYS A 5 -25.53 -1.29 29.22
CA LYS A 5 -24.65 -0.84 28.16
C LYS A 5 -24.91 -1.65 26.86
N VAL A 6 -25.11 -0.95 25.77
CA VAL A 6 -25.28 -1.58 24.45
C VAL A 6 -23.89 -1.94 23.91
N GLN A 7 -23.72 -3.21 23.51
CA GLN A 7 -22.45 -3.69 22.98
C GLN A 7 -22.64 -4.32 21.60
N LEU A 8 -21.73 -4.07 20.70
CA LEU A 8 -21.69 -4.68 19.38
C LEU A 8 -21.22 -6.13 19.48
N SER A 9 -22.11 -7.06 19.14
CA SER A 9 -21.76 -8.47 19.07
C SER A 9 -20.79 -8.74 17.90
N LYS A 10 -20.10 -9.88 17.95
CA LYS A 10 -19.26 -10.34 16.84
C LYS A 10 -20.04 -10.40 15.51
N LYS A 11 -21.33 -10.75 15.56
CA LYS A 11 -22.22 -10.79 14.37
C LYS A 11 -22.47 -9.39 13.81
N ASP A 12 -22.66 -8.39 14.68
CA ASP A 12 -22.82 -6.99 14.23
C ASP A 12 -21.55 -6.48 13.54
N ARG A 13 -20.40 -6.73 14.14
CA ARG A 13 -19.09 -6.36 13.58
C ARG A 13 -18.78 -7.11 12.27
N LEU A 14 -19.16 -8.39 12.18
CA LEU A 14 -19.05 -9.15 10.93
C LEU A 14 -19.93 -8.55 9.83
N SER A 15 -21.14 -8.11 10.16
CA SER A 15 -22.02 -7.44 9.20
C SER A 15 -21.39 -6.14 8.67
N VAL A 16 -20.69 -5.38 9.52
CA VAL A 16 -19.94 -4.20 9.10
C VAL A 16 -18.78 -4.60 8.17
N ALA A 17 -17.98 -5.61 8.54
CA ALA A 17 -16.88 -6.11 7.72
C ALA A 17 -17.35 -6.59 6.33
N LEU A 18 -18.47 -7.28 6.26
CA LEU A 18 -19.07 -7.70 4.98
C LEU A 18 -19.45 -6.50 4.10
N ARG A 19 -20.05 -5.48 4.68
CA ARG A 19 -20.44 -4.26 3.96
C ARG A 19 -19.25 -3.39 3.58
N SER A 20 -18.18 -3.40 4.35
CA SER A 20 -16.96 -2.63 4.03
C SER A 20 -16.26 -3.11 2.75
N THR A 21 -16.58 -4.29 2.22
CA THR A 21 -16.14 -4.70 0.87
C THR A 21 -16.65 -3.79 -0.23
N PHE A 22 -17.74 -3.07 0.03
CA PHE A 22 -18.32 -2.10 -0.89
C PHE A 22 -17.89 -0.66 -0.59
N LEU A 23 -16.78 -0.47 0.13
CA LEU A 23 -16.30 0.86 0.54
C LEU A 23 -16.18 1.83 -0.63
N GLN A 24 -15.79 1.35 -1.81
CA GLN A 24 -15.66 2.13 -3.04
C GLN A 24 -16.90 2.09 -3.94
N GLY A 25 -17.99 1.42 -3.53
CA GLY A 25 -19.17 1.23 -4.36
C GLY A 25 -19.92 2.52 -4.72
N SER A 26 -19.76 3.57 -3.93
CA SER A 26 -20.33 4.92 -4.16
C SER A 26 -19.25 5.99 -4.22
N TRP A 27 -18.07 5.65 -4.73
CA TRP A 27 -16.95 6.56 -4.83
C TRP A 27 -17.28 7.80 -5.67
N ASN A 28 -16.88 8.97 -5.19
CA ASN A 28 -17.12 10.25 -5.86
C ASN A 28 -15.96 11.22 -5.60
N TYR A 29 -15.81 12.24 -6.45
CA TYR A 29 -14.71 13.19 -6.36
C TYR A 29 -14.83 14.19 -5.19
N GLU A 30 -16.03 14.40 -4.65
CA GLU A 30 -16.26 15.38 -3.57
C GLU A 30 -15.82 14.83 -2.21
N ARG A 31 -16.23 13.59 -1.88
CA ARG A 31 -16.02 12.99 -0.55
C ARG A 31 -15.45 11.58 -0.59
N MET A 32 -15.00 11.14 -1.75
CA MET A 32 -14.32 9.87 -2.02
C MET A 32 -15.12 8.63 -1.59
N GLN A 33 -14.76 7.98 -0.49
CA GLN A 33 -15.32 6.72 -0.02
C GLN A 33 -16.42 6.90 1.04
N ASN A 34 -16.91 8.13 1.26
CA ASN A 34 -17.82 8.48 2.33
C ASN A 34 -19.12 7.64 2.34
N GLY A 35 -19.76 7.47 1.19
CA GLY A 35 -21.00 6.72 1.08
C GLY A 35 -20.80 5.24 1.41
N GLY A 36 -19.72 4.62 0.92
CA GLY A 36 -19.36 3.24 1.26
C GLY A 36 -19.01 3.07 2.73
N TRP A 37 -18.34 4.06 3.33
CA TRP A 37 -18.09 4.09 4.77
C TRP A 37 -19.37 4.11 5.58
N CYS A 38 -20.27 5.04 5.29
CA CYS A 38 -21.56 5.14 5.96
C CYS A 38 -22.37 3.84 5.77
N PHE A 39 -22.41 3.29 4.56
CA PHE A 39 -23.09 2.01 4.26
C PHE A 39 -22.54 0.87 5.12
N ALA A 40 -21.23 0.80 5.31
CA ALA A 40 -20.61 -0.21 6.17
C ALA A 40 -21.03 -0.04 7.63
N MET A 41 -21.15 1.20 8.13
CA MET A 41 -21.48 1.50 9.52
C MET A 41 -22.97 1.33 9.88
N ILE A 42 -23.89 1.27 8.89
CA ILE A 42 -25.34 1.18 9.14
C ILE A 42 -25.74 0.10 10.14
N PRO A 43 -25.22 -1.17 10.09
CA PRO A 43 -25.62 -2.19 11.06
C PRO A 43 -25.29 -1.81 12.50
N ALA A 44 -24.11 -1.21 12.73
CA ALA A 44 -23.69 -0.74 14.03
C ALA A 44 -24.53 0.45 14.50
N ILE A 45 -24.74 1.45 13.63
CA ILE A 45 -25.58 2.63 13.93
C ILE A 45 -26.99 2.20 14.38
N LYS A 46 -27.64 1.29 13.64
CA LYS A 46 -28.98 0.79 13.98
C LYS A 46 -29.01 0.02 15.30
N LYS A 47 -27.91 -0.61 15.70
CA LYS A 47 -27.80 -1.35 16.95
C LYS A 47 -27.55 -0.44 18.13
N LEU A 48 -26.70 0.57 17.95
CA LEU A 48 -26.22 1.47 19.00
C LEU A 48 -27.23 2.58 19.33
N TYR A 49 -27.90 3.13 18.32
CA TYR A 49 -28.79 4.27 18.46
C TYR A 49 -30.24 3.87 18.25
N THR A 50 -31.07 4.13 19.27
CA THR A 50 -32.49 3.73 19.28
C THR A 50 -33.39 4.77 18.63
N THR A 51 -33.04 6.06 18.70
CA THR A 51 -33.82 7.14 18.10
C THR A 51 -33.43 7.35 16.64
N LYS A 52 -34.37 7.84 15.83
CA LYS A 52 -34.11 8.14 14.43
C LYS A 52 -33.20 9.35 14.26
N GLU A 53 -33.33 10.29 15.19
CA GLU A 53 -32.53 11.52 15.25
C GLU A 53 -31.05 11.17 15.46
N ASP A 54 -30.72 10.32 16.42
CA ASP A 54 -29.36 9.87 16.71
C ASP A 54 -28.77 9.06 15.55
N GLN A 55 -29.57 8.19 14.92
CA GLN A 55 -29.14 7.43 13.73
C GLN A 55 -28.82 8.37 12.57
N ILE A 56 -29.60 9.44 12.37
CA ILE A 56 -29.32 10.45 11.35
C ILE A 56 -28.03 11.22 11.67
N ALA A 57 -27.85 11.63 12.93
CA ALA A 57 -26.66 12.33 13.37
C ALA A 57 -25.40 11.49 13.18
N ALA A 58 -25.43 10.21 13.58
CA ALA A 58 -24.34 9.26 13.35
C ALA A 58 -24.07 9.04 11.85
N SER A 59 -25.12 8.88 11.05
CA SER A 59 -24.97 8.71 9.60
C SER A 59 -24.33 9.93 8.93
N LYS A 60 -24.72 11.15 9.32
CA LYS A 60 -24.12 12.40 8.82
C LYS A 60 -22.63 12.47 9.15
N ARG A 61 -22.23 12.13 10.38
CA ARG A 61 -20.83 12.06 10.81
C ARG A 61 -20.00 11.08 9.96
N HIS A 62 -20.62 9.98 9.52
CA HIS A 62 -19.95 8.99 8.69
C HIS A 62 -20.00 9.28 7.19
N LEU A 63 -20.74 10.30 6.75
CA LEU A 63 -20.72 10.82 5.37
C LEU A 63 -19.65 11.90 5.14
N GLU A 64 -18.83 12.20 6.13
CA GLU A 64 -17.67 13.08 5.98
C GLU A 64 -16.62 12.47 5.06
N PHE A 65 -15.73 13.32 4.51
CA PHE A 65 -14.65 12.91 3.61
C PHE A 65 -13.83 11.77 4.20
N PHE A 66 -13.63 10.72 3.40
CA PHE A 66 -12.73 9.61 3.74
C PHE A 66 -12.15 9.01 2.47
N ASN A 67 -10.83 8.80 2.45
CA ASN A 67 -10.14 8.14 1.34
C ASN A 67 -8.87 7.44 1.82
N THR A 68 -8.82 6.13 1.67
CA THR A 68 -7.62 5.30 1.91
C THR A 68 -7.73 4.02 1.09
N HIS A 69 -6.70 3.17 1.17
CA HIS A 69 -6.79 1.85 0.57
C HIS A 69 -7.96 1.04 1.18
N PRO A 70 -8.90 0.48 0.39
CA PRO A 70 -10.17 -0.05 0.88
C PRO A 70 -10.03 -1.19 1.89
N TYR A 71 -9.01 -2.04 1.79
CA TYR A 71 -8.84 -3.14 2.73
C TYR A 71 -8.19 -2.68 4.04
N VAL A 72 -7.24 -1.76 3.93
CA VAL A 72 -6.56 -1.19 5.10
C VAL A 72 -7.41 -0.15 5.83
N ALA A 73 -8.59 0.19 5.32
CA ALA A 73 -9.60 0.93 6.07
C ALA A 73 -10.17 0.14 7.26
N SER A 74 -10.09 -1.19 7.23
CA SER A 74 -10.71 -2.07 8.24
C SER A 74 -10.29 -1.80 9.69
N PRO A 75 -9.00 -1.60 10.03
CA PRO A 75 -8.64 -1.24 11.39
C PRO A 75 -9.22 0.11 11.84
N VAL A 76 -9.35 1.09 10.92
CA VAL A 76 -9.99 2.38 11.24
C VAL A 76 -11.48 2.19 11.50
N ILE A 77 -12.14 1.34 10.71
CA ILE A 77 -13.54 0.95 10.93
C ILE A 77 -13.68 0.33 12.32
N GLY A 78 -12.77 -0.57 12.71
CA GLY A 78 -12.76 -1.19 14.02
C GLY A 78 -12.65 -0.17 15.17
N VAL A 79 -11.69 0.73 15.12
CA VAL A 79 -11.54 1.81 16.13
C VAL A 79 -12.79 2.69 16.16
N THR A 80 -13.33 3.04 14.99
CA THR A 80 -14.54 3.87 14.90
C THR A 80 -15.75 3.18 15.50
N LEU A 81 -15.90 1.86 15.33
CA LEU A 81 -16.97 1.07 15.97
C LEU A 81 -16.88 1.14 17.48
N ALA A 82 -15.71 1.02 18.07
CA ALA A 82 -15.51 1.14 19.51
C ALA A 82 -15.87 2.55 20.02
N LEU A 83 -15.40 3.59 19.34
CA LEU A 83 -15.72 4.98 19.69
C LEU A 83 -17.24 5.27 19.59
N GLU A 84 -17.92 4.75 18.58
CA GLU A 84 -19.38 4.88 18.44
C GLU A 84 -20.13 4.11 19.55
N GLU A 85 -19.64 2.93 19.91
CA GLU A 85 -20.21 2.14 21.00
C GLU A 85 -20.11 2.89 22.34
N ASP A 86 -18.94 3.45 22.65
CA ASP A 86 -18.74 4.20 23.88
C ASP A 86 -19.54 5.50 23.88
N LYS A 87 -19.62 6.21 22.77
CA LYS A 87 -20.47 7.40 22.61
C LYS A 87 -21.93 7.07 22.86
N ALA A 88 -22.44 5.99 22.29
CA ALA A 88 -23.82 5.53 22.47
C ALA A 88 -24.12 5.13 23.93
N ASN A 89 -23.10 4.73 24.68
CA ASN A 89 -23.18 4.41 26.11
C ASN A 89 -22.92 5.62 27.04
N GLY A 90 -22.91 6.84 26.48
CA GLY A 90 -22.81 8.08 27.26
C GLY A 90 -21.37 8.50 27.61
N ALA A 91 -20.35 7.86 27.06
CA ALA A 91 -18.97 8.34 27.22
C ALA A 91 -18.78 9.71 26.52
N PRO A 92 -17.91 10.59 27.04
CA PRO A 92 -17.67 11.93 26.48
C PRO A 92 -16.83 11.88 25.20
N VAL A 93 -17.27 11.10 24.21
CA VAL A 93 -16.63 10.98 22.89
C VAL A 93 -17.21 12.03 21.96
N GLU A 94 -16.42 13.02 21.61
CA GLU A 94 -16.81 14.05 20.65
C GLU A 94 -16.80 13.53 19.20
N ASP A 95 -17.63 14.13 18.33
CA ASP A 95 -17.63 13.85 16.90
C ASP A 95 -16.28 14.16 16.25
N SER A 96 -15.60 15.19 16.74
CA SER A 96 -14.24 15.58 16.36
C SER A 96 -13.21 14.48 16.61
N ALA A 97 -13.34 13.72 17.72
CA ALA A 97 -12.45 12.61 18.03
C ALA A 97 -12.61 11.45 17.03
N ILE A 98 -13.87 11.08 16.72
CA ILE A 98 -14.18 10.05 15.72
C ILE A 98 -13.66 10.46 14.34
N GLN A 99 -13.88 11.70 13.94
CA GLN A 99 -13.39 12.21 12.65
C GLN A 99 -11.86 12.31 12.63
N GLY A 100 -11.25 12.70 13.76
CA GLY A 100 -9.80 12.78 13.92
C GLY A 100 -9.09 11.44 13.68
N VAL A 101 -9.66 10.33 14.19
CA VAL A 101 -9.15 8.97 13.89
C VAL A 101 -9.23 8.68 12.40
N LYS A 102 -10.37 8.91 11.76
CA LYS A 102 -10.57 8.66 10.34
C LYS A 102 -9.56 9.45 9.50
N VAL A 103 -9.47 10.76 9.74
CA VAL A 103 -8.57 11.66 8.98
C VAL A 103 -7.09 11.33 9.24
N GLY A 104 -6.72 11.14 10.52
CA GLY A 104 -5.34 10.88 10.89
C GLY A 104 -4.76 9.59 10.32
N MET A 105 -5.61 8.59 10.06
CA MET A 105 -5.19 7.29 9.57
C MET A 105 -5.25 7.16 8.04
N MET A 106 -5.92 8.07 7.31
CA MET A 106 -6.10 7.96 5.85
C MET A 106 -4.79 7.84 5.09
N GLY A 107 -3.91 8.83 5.24
CA GLY A 107 -2.63 8.91 4.52
C GLY A 107 -1.68 7.76 4.87
N PRO A 108 -1.36 7.57 6.18
CA PRO A 108 -0.48 6.47 6.60
C PRO A 108 -0.93 5.10 6.11
N LEU A 109 -2.22 4.81 6.20
CA LEU A 109 -2.75 3.51 5.76
C LEU A 109 -2.81 3.37 4.24
N ALA A 110 -3.07 4.43 3.48
CA ALA A 110 -2.93 4.41 2.03
C ALA A 110 -1.48 4.09 1.63
N GLY A 111 -0.50 4.74 2.29
CA GLY A 111 0.93 4.50 2.07
C GLY A 111 1.38 3.07 2.34
N VAL A 112 0.68 2.32 3.19
CA VAL A 112 0.92 0.88 3.41
C VAL A 112 0.08 0.01 2.48
N GLY A 113 -1.19 0.35 2.33
CA GLY A 113 -2.18 -0.50 1.65
C GLY A 113 -1.96 -0.60 0.15
N ASP A 114 -1.75 0.54 -0.52
CA ASP A 114 -1.57 0.56 -1.97
C ASP A 114 -0.35 -0.26 -2.42
N PRO A 115 0.85 -0.08 -1.83
CA PRO A 115 2.00 -0.90 -2.16
C PRO A 115 1.81 -2.39 -1.89
N VAL A 116 1.27 -2.73 -0.72
CA VAL A 116 1.12 -4.13 -0.31
C VAL A 116 0.10 -4.86 -1.17
N PHE A 117 -1.09 -4.28 -1.35
CA PHE A 117 -2.19 -4.96 -2.03
C PHE A 117 -2.18 -4.75 -3.55
N TRP A 118 -2.15 -3.47 -4.02
CA TRP A 118 -2.26 -3.18 -5.44
C TRP A 118 -0.98 -3.47 -6.20
N PHE A 119 0.14 -3.21 -5.57
CA PHE A 119 1.43 -3.25 -6.26
C PHE A 119 2.30 -4.47 -5.93
N THR A 120 1.94 -5.27 -4.94
CA THR A 120 2.69 -6.49 -4.59
C THR A 120 1.81 -7.73 -4.64
N ALA A 121 0.84 -7.86 -3.73
CA ALA A 121 0.07 -9.10 -3.59
C ALA A 121 -0.76 -9.42 -4.85
N ARG A 122 -1.49 -8.41 -5.38
CA ARG A 122 -2.35 -8.60 -6.55
C ARG A 122 -1.58 -8.94 -7.83
N PRO A 123 -0.50 -8.24 -8.21
CA PRO A 123 0.31 -8.62 -9.36
C PRO A 123 0.94 -10.00 -9.26
N ILE A 124 1.45 -10.38 -8.09
CA ILE A 124 2.05 -11.71 -7.86
C ILE A 124 1.00 -12.81 -8.09
N LEU A 125 -0.16 -12.70 -7.44
CA LEU A 125 -1.24 -13.67 -7.61
C LEU A 125 -1.80 -13.66 -9.05
N GLY A 126 -1.87 -12.48 -9.67
CA GLY A 126 -2.28 -12.33 -11.07
C GLY A 126 -1.31 -13.02 -12.03
N ALA A 127 0.00 -12.85 -11.83
CA ALA A 127 1.03 -13.49 -12.65
C ALA A 127 0.99 -15.02 -12.50
N LEU A 128 0.82 -15.53 -11.28
CA LEU A 128 0.66 -16.98 -11.04
C LEU A 128 -0.59 -17.53 -11.74
N GLY A 129 -1.72 -16.84 -11.61
CA GLY A 129 -2.97 -17.21 -12.29
C GLY A 129 -2.85 -17.17 -13.81
N ALA A 130 -2.22 -16.14 -14.36
CA ALA A 130 -1.98 -15.98 -15.79
C ALA A 130 -1.05 -17.07 -16.33
N SER A 131 0.02 -17.40 -15.62
CA SER A 131 0.95 -18.47 -16.00
C SER A 131 0.25 -19.82 -16.16
N LEU A 132 -0.63 -20.17 -15.23
CA LEU A 132 -1.43 -21.39 -15.32
C LEU A 132 -2.46 -21.34 -16.47
N ALA A 133 -3.08 -20.17 -16.69
CA ALA A 133 -4.05 -19.98 -17.75
C ALA A 133 -3.43 -20.05 -19.16
N MET A 134 -2.18 -19.61 -19.34
CA MET A 134 -1.45 -19.72 -20.59
C MET A 134 -1.27 -21.19 -21.03
N GLY A 135 -1.19 -22.12 -20.09
CA GLY A 135 -1.21 -23.57 -20.37
C GLY A 135 -2.61 -24.14 -20.66
N GLY A 136 -3.65 -23.30 -20.83
CA GLY A 136 -5.03 -23.71 -21.06
C GLY A 136 -5.77 -24.19 -19.80
N SER A 137 -5.19 -24.01 -18.60
CA SER A 137 -5.79 -24.47 -17.35
C SER A 137 -6.78 -23.46 -16.77
N ILE A 138 -8.01 -23.88 -16.54
CA ILE A 138 -9.04 -23.11 -15.81
C ILE A 138 -8.68 -22.87 -14.34
N LEU A 139 -7.69 -23.59 -13.81
CA LEU A 139 -7.23 -23.43 -12.44
C LEU A 139 -6.57 -22.04 -12.21
N GLY A 140 -6.02 -21.40 -13.26
CA GLY A 140 -5.42 -20.09 -13.15
C GLY A 140 -6.37 -19.01 -12.61
N PRO A 141 -7.50 -18.73 -13.31
CA PRO A 141 -8.52 -17.79 -12.81
C PRO A 141 -9.11 -18.18 -11.46
N ILE A 142 -9.36 -19.47 -11.23
CA ILE A 142 -9.91 -19.97 -9.96
C ILE A 142 -8.93 -19.71 -8.81
N LEU A 143 -7.65 -20.03 -9.00
CA LEU A 143 -6.60 -19.81 -7.99
C LEU A 143 -6.51 -18.33 -7.64
N PHE A 144 -6.43 -17.45 -8.65
CA PHE A 144 -6.40 -16.01 -8.42
C PHE A 144 -7.62 -15.55 -7.62
N PHE A 145 -8.82 -15.93 -8.06
CA PHE A 145 -10.07 -15.52 -7.40
C PHE A 145 -10.14 -15.99 -5.95
N VAL A 146 -9.83 -17.27 -5.69
CA VAL A 146 -9.92 -17.85 -4.35
C VAL A 146 -8.86 -17.24 -3.42
N LEU A 147 -7.59 -17.27 -3.81
CA LEU A 147 -6.50 -16.77 -2.96
C LEU A 147 -6.67 -15.26 -2.68
N TRP A 148 -7.00 -14.47 -3.72
CA TRP A 148 -7.22 -13.04 -3.53
C TRP A 148 -8.34 -12.75 -2.53
N ASN A 149 -9.47 -13.44 -2.65
CA ASN A 149 -10.59 -13.24 -1.74
C ASN A 149 -10.30 -13.73 -0.33
N VAL A 150 -9.62 -14.87 -0.16
CA VAL A 150 -9.24 -15.39 1.15
C VAL A 150 -8.29 -14.42 1.86
N ILE A 151 -7.22 -13.97 1.19
CA ILE A 151 -6.26 -13.03 1.77
C ILE A 151 -6.96 -11.73 2.15
N ARG A 152 -7.73 -11.14 1.23
CA ARG A 152 -8.47 -9.90 1.45
C ARG A 152 -9.41 -10.01 2.65
N TRP A 153 -10.24 -11.05 2.69
CA TRP A 153 -11.23 -11.25 3.73
C TRP A 153 -10.61 -11.51 5.10
N ALA A 154 -9.59 -12.36 5.16
CA ALA A 154 -8.86 -12.61 6.39
C ALA A 154 -8.24 -11.32 6.91
N PHE A 155 -7.56 -10.56 6.05
CA PHE A 155 -6.96 -9.28 6.44
C PHE A 155 -8.01 -8.30 6.98
N MET A 156 -9.09 -8.07 6.23
CA MET A 156 -10.14 -7.12 6.62
C MET A 156 -10.79 -7.50 7.94
N TRP A 157 -11.13 -8.76 8.13
CA TRP A 157 -11.75 -9.22 9.37
C TRP A 157 -10.82 -9.11 10.57
N TYR A 158 -9.62 -9.65 10.49
CA TYR A 158 -8.69 -9.65 11.62
C TYR A 158 -8.23 -8.24 11.99
N THR A 159 -8.01 -7.37 11.02
CA THR A 159 -7.60 -6.00 11.30
C THR A 159 -8.75 -5.13 11.80
N GLN A 160 -10.00 -5.38 11.40
CA GLN A 160 -11.16 -4.71 11.99
C GLN A 160 -11.33 -5.11 13.48
N GLU A 161 -11.23 -6.40 13.81
CA GLU A 161 -11.29 -6.87 15.21
C GLU A 161 -10.13 -6.32 16.04
N PHE A 162 -8.93 -6.29 15.47
CA PHE A 162 -7.78 -5.64 16.11
C PHE A 162 -8.06 -4.15 16.39
N GLY A 163 -8.55 -3.41 15.39
CA GLY A 163 -8.91 -2.01 15.53
C GLY A 163 -9.99 -1.79 16.58
N TYR A 164 -11.02 -2.64 16.63
CA TYR A 164 -12.07 -2.56 17.65
C TYR A 164 -11.50 -2.76 19.07
N ASN A 165 -10.65 -3.76 19.26
CA ASN A 165 -10.02 -4.01 20.55
C ASN A 165 -9.04 -2.89 20.98
N VAL A 166 -8.37 -2.24 20.02
CA VAL A 166 -7.53 -1.06 20.30
C VAL A 166 -8.41 0.14 20.63
N GLY A 167 -9.52 0.31 19.91
CA GLY A 167 -10.47 1.39 20.10
C GLY A 167 -11.06 1.41 21.51
N THR A 168 -11.46 0.25 22.06
CA THR A 168 -11.95 0.15 23.46
C THR A 168 -10.92 0.58 24.49
N LYS A 169 -9.64 0.33 24.25
CA LYS A 169 -8.55 0.81 25.13
C LYS A 169 -8.28 2.31 24.97
N ILE A 170 -8.50 2.86 23.79
CA ILE A 170 -8.37 4.31 23.54
C ILE A 170 -9.39 5.09 24.35
N THR A 171 -10.61 4.58 24.47
CA THR A 171 -11.67 5.22 25.22
C THR A 171 -11.48 5.11 26.74
N GLU A 172 -10.87 4.03 27.21
CA GLU A 172 -10.45 3.89 28.62
C GLU A 172 -9.37 4.92 29.00
N ASP A 173 -8.54 5.35 28.04
CA ASP A 173 -7.43 6.29 28.24
C ASP A 173 -7.53 7.52 27.32
N LEU A 174 -8.70 8.18 27.29
CA LEU A 174 -8.92 9.39 26.49
C LEU A 174 -7.95 10.54 26.82
N SER A 175 -7.40 10.56 28.05
CA SER A 175 -6.42 11.55 28.51
C SER A 175 -4.96 11.13 28.27
N GLY A 176 -4.66 9.86 28.04
CA GLY A 176 -3.28 9.32 27.96
C GLY A 176 -2.61 9.46 26.60
N GLY A 177 -3.28 10.04 25.60
CA GLY A 177 -2.70 10.26 24.27
C GLY A 177 -2.44 8.98 23.47
N LEU A 178 -3.09 7.87 23.80
CA LEU A 178 -2.94 6.59 23.08
C LEU A 178 -3.31 6.73 21.60
N LEU A 179 -4.39 7.47 21.30
CA LEU A 179 -4.79 7.78 19.93
C LEU A 179 -3.67 8.45 19.13
N GLN A 180 -3.02 9.45 19.74
CA GLN A 180 -1.89 10.15 19.10
C GLN A 180 -0.70 9.21 18.87
N LYS A 181 -0.41 8.30 19.81
CA LYS A 181 0.65 7.29 19.68
C LYS A 181 0.36 6.31 18.53
N VAL A 182 -0.89 5.82 18.42
CA VAL A 182 -1.32 4.92 17.35
C VAL A 182 -1.23 5.61 15.99
N THR A 183 -1.73 6.83 15.86
CA THR A 183 -1.65 7.63 14.62
C THR A 183 -0.19 7.90 14.22
N LYS A 184 0.66 8.27 15.20
CA LYS A 184 2.09 8.49 14.96
C LYS A 184 2.80 7.19 14.53
N GLY A 185 2.48 6.07 15.19
CA GLY A 185 3.01 4.75 14.82
C GLY A 185 2.63 4.34 13.39
N ALA A 186 1.38 4.53 13.01
CA ALA A 186 0.90 4.28 11.65
C ALA A 186 1.60 5.19 10.62
N SER A 187 1.82 6.47 10.96
CA SER A 187 2.56 7.41 10.10
C SER A 187 4.01 6.98 9.90
N ILE A 188 4.69 6.54 10.97
CA ILE A 188 6.07 6.04 10.88
C ILE A 188 6.13 4.79 10.00
N LEU A 189 5.22 3.84 10.21
CA LEU A 189 5.14 2.62 9.41
C LEU A 189 4.88 2.95 7.92
N GLY A 190 3.93 3.85 7.64
CA GLY A 190 3.63 4.29 6.28
C GLY A 190 4.85 4.93 5.60
N MET A 191 5.54 5.82 6.29
CA MET A 191 6.76 6.44 5.76
C MET A 191 7.90 5.45 5.56
N PHE A 192 8.06 4.46 6.45
CA PHE A 192 9.04 3.39 6.30
C PHE A 192 8.77 2.55 5.05
N VAL A 193 7.51 2.12 4.85
CA VAL A 193 7.10 1.35 3.66
C VAL A 193 7.29 2.17 2.38
N LEU A 194 6.89 3.44 2.37
CA LEU A 194 7.11 4.33 1.22
C LEU A 194 8.60 4.50 0.91
N GLY A 195 9.43 4.67 1.95
CA GLY A 195 10.88 4.78 1.77
C GLY A 195 11.50 3.54 1.11
N ALA A 196 11.10 2.35 1.55
CA ALA A 196 11.56 1.09 0.94
C ALA A 196 11.09 0.90 -0.51
N LEU A 197 9.95 1.50 -0.88
CA LEU A 197 9.40 1.40 -2.23
C LEU A 197 10.00 2.39 -3.21
N ILE A 198 10.58 3.50 -2.76
CA ILE A 198 11.24 4.49 -3.63
C ILE A 198 12.32 3.79 -4.45
N GLU A 199 13.21 3.05 -3.83
CA GLU A 199 14.29 2.34 -4.52
C GLU A 199 13.77 1.27 -5.49
N ARG A 200 12.70 0.59 -5.12
CA ARG A 200 12.13 -0.51 -5.92
C ARG A 200 11.29 -0.03 -7.12
N TRP A 201 10.67 1.13 -7.01
CA TRP A 201 9.63 1.57 -7.96
C TRP A 201 10.04 2.76 -8.81
N VAL A 202 10.95 3.60 -8.32
CA VAL A 202 11.51 4.70 -9.08
C VAL A 202 12.82 4.23 -9.68
N SER A 203 12.79 3.82 -10.93
CA SER A 203 14.00 3.45 -11.67
C SER A 203 14.44 4.60 -12.55
N ILE A 204 15.67 5.05 -12.37
CA ILE A 204 16.35 6.01 -13.23
C ILE A 204 17.63 5.32 -13.69
N ASN A 205 17.83 5.19 -15.01
CA ASN A 205 18.96 4.48 -15.57
C ASN A 205 19.80 5.43 -16.42
N PHE A 206 20.92 5.86 -15.90
CA PHE A 206 21.89 6.64 -16.65
C PHE A 206 22.69 5.72 -17.58
N THR A 207 22.53 5.92 -18.90
CA THR A 207 23.13 5.11 -19.96
C THR A 207 24.60 5.48 -20.29
N PRO A 208 25.17 6.70 -20.01
CA PRO A 208 26.53 7.02 -20.36
C PRO A 208 27.53 6.01 -19.80
N VAL A 209 28.40 5.53 -20.68
CA VAL A 209 29.45 4.58 -20.34
C VAL A 209 30.62 5.34 -19.76
N VAL A 210 31.00 4.99 -18.52
CA VAL A 210 32.14 5.59 -17.80
C VAL A 210 33.43 4.82 -18.07
N SER A 211 33.33 3.48 -18.18
CA SER A 211 34.50 2.63 -18.39
C SER A 211 34.18 1.42 -19.25
N LYS A 212 35.12 1.04 -20.11
CA LYS A 212 35.12 -0.23 -20.85
C LYS A 212 36.44 -0.93 -20.61
N VAL A 213 36.40 -2.09 -19.99
CA VAL A 213 37.60 -2.90 -19.70
C VAL A 213 37.49 -4.24 -20.40
N THR A 214 38.46 -4.56 -21.23
CA THR A 214 38.55 -5.89 -21.83
C THR A 214 39.05 -6.89 -20.77
N LEU A 215 38.31 -7.94 -20.55
CA LEU A 215 38.61 -8.98 -19.59
C LEU A 215 39.69 -9.93 -20.12
N SER A 216 40.50 -10.45 -19.22
CA SER A 216 41.49 -11.50 -19.56
C SER A 216 40.80 -12.81 -19.94
N LYS A 217 41.48 -13.63 -20.75
CA LYS A 217 40.98 -14.97 -21.09
C LYS A 217 40.76 -15.78 -19.83
N GLY A 218 39.60 -16.40 -19.72
CA GLY A 218 39.16 -17.16 -18.52
C GLY A 218 38.35 -16.37 -17.50
N ALA A 219 38.20 -15.05 -17.67
CA ALA A 219 37.32 -14.22 -16.84
C ALA A 219 35.91 -14.03 -17.44
N TYR A 220 35.66 -14.53 -18.63
CA TYR A 220 34.37 -14.47 -19.34
C TYR A 220 34.06 -15.81 -20.01
N ILE A 221 32.79 -16.03 -20.32
CA ILE A 221 32.31 -17.23 -20.99
C ILE A 221 32.66 -17.15 -22.48
N ASP A 222 33.50 -18.07 -22.94
CA ASP A 222 33.84 -18.19 -24.37
C ASP A 222 32.78 -19.04 -25.08
N TRP A 223 31.76 -18.38 -25.57
CA TRP A 223 30.61 -19.03 -26.20
C TRP A 223 31.00 -19.95 -27.40
N ALA A 224 32.09 -19.63 -28.07
CA ALA A 224 32.56 -20.42 -29.24
C ALA A 224 33.16 -21.77 -28.78
N LYS A 225 33.55 -21.91 -27.52
CA LYS A 225 34.15 -23.15 -26.99
C LYS A 225 33.17 -24.01 -26.18
N LEU A 226 31.94 -23.58 -26.07
CA LEU A 226 30.92 -24.35 -25.34
C LEU A 226 30.46 -25.57 -26.20
N PRO A 227 30.20 -26.71 -25.58
CA PRO A 227 29.59 -27.86 -26.25
C PRO A 227 28.21 -27.50 -26.83
N ALA A 228 27.80 -28.16 -27.89
CA ALA A 228 26.46 -27.99 -28.43
C ALA A 228 25.37 -28.60 -27.55
N GLY A 229 24.18 -28.03 -27.55
CA GLY A 229 23.00 -28.58 -26.87
C GLY A 229 22.97 -28.36 -25.34
N ALA A 230 22.30 -29.25 -24.64
CA ALA A 230 22.04 -29.11 -23.19
C ALA A 230 23.31 -29.07 -22.32
N GLU A 231 24.38 -29.74 -22.75
CA GLU A 231 25.64 -29.73 -22.04
C GLU A 231 26.35 -28.38 -22.11
N GLY A 232 26.26 -27.69 -23.22
CA GLY A 232 26.75 -26.30 -23.36
C GLY A 232 26.01 -25.32 -22.45
N ILE A 233 24.68 -25.44 -22.38
CA ILE A 233 23.86 -24.63 -21.49
C ILE A 233 24.25 -24.86 -20.02
N LYS A 234 24.40 -26.14 -19.62
CA LYS A 234 24.82 -26.50 -18.27
C LYS A 234 26.21 -25.92 -17.95
N THR A 235 27.15 -26.03 -18.88
CA THR A 235 28.51 -25.49 -18.71
C THR A 235 28.50 -23.96 -18.60
N ALA A 236 27.72 -23.26 -19.43
CA ALA A 236 27.59 -21.81 -19.38
C ALA A 236 27.01 -21.33 -18.03
N LEU A 237 25.94 -22.00 -17.55
CA LEU A 237 25.35 -21.69 -16.24
C LEU A 237 26.31 -21.95 -15.08
N THR A 238 27.12 -23.02 -15.16
CA THR A 238 28.12 -23.32 -14.15
C THR A 238 29.24 -22.27 -14.15
N GLN A 239 29.70 -21.84 -15.31
CA GLN A 239 30.70 -20.79 -15.45
C GLN A 239 30.16 -19.44 -14.96
N GLN A 240 28.92 -19.09 -15.26
CA GLN A 240 28.26 -17.90 -14.75
C GLN A 240 28.11 -17.96 -13.23
N ALA A 241 27.73 -19.10 -12.67
CA ALA A 241 27.63 -19.29 -11.22
C ALA A 241 28.99 -19.19 -10.52
N SER A 242 30.08 -19.48 -11.20
CA SER A 242 31.46 -19.28 -10.69
C SER A 242 31.96 -17.83 -10.82
N GLY A 243 31.12 -16.91 -11.32
CA GLY A 243 31.45 -15.49 -11.41
C GLY A 243 32.08 -15.05 -12.75
N MET A 244 32.11 -15.90 -13.76
CA MET A 244 32.58 -15.50 -15.11
C MET A 244 31.61 -14.53 -15.77
N ALA A 245 32.14 -13.51 -16.42
CA ALA A 245 31.32 -12.54 -17.16
C ALA A 245 30.73 -13.17 -18.43
N LEU A 246 29.57 -12.68 -18.86
CA LEU A 246 28.91 -13.15 -20.08
C LEU A 246 29.64 -12.66 -21.35
N ASP A 247 30.23 -11.48 -21.27
CA ASP A 247 30.90 -10.80 -22.38
C ASP A 247 32.40 -10.60 -22.11
N PRO A 248 33.24 -10.54 -23.15
CA PRO A 248 34.66 -10.30 -23.02
C PRO A 248 35.02 -8.86 -22.58
N THR A 249 34.03 -7.94 -22.59
CA THR A 249 34.21 -6.56 -22.22
C THR A 249 33.28 -6.19 -21.08
N LYS A 250 33.82 -5.80 -19.95
CA LYS A 250 33.07 -5.22 -18.83
C LYS A 250 32.79 -3.77 -19.13
N VAL A 251 31.54 -3.43 -19.33
CA VAL A 251 31.05 -2.06 -19.48
C VAL A 251 30.53 -1.60 -18.14
N THR A 252 30.96 -0.45 -17.67
CA THR A 252 30.47 0.19 -16.44
C THR A 252 29.83 1.51 -16.81
N THR A 253 28.54 1.63 -16.52
CA THR A 253 27.77 2.85 -16.75
C THR A 253 27.88 3.83 -15.59
N LEU A 254 27.42 5.05 -15.79
CA LEU A 254 27.28 6.03 -14.69
C LEU A 254 26.33 5.51 -13.61
N GLN A 255 25.24 4.82 -14.01
CA GLN A 255 24.31 4.22 -13.09
C GLN A 255 24.95 3.14 -12.20
N ASP A 256 25.81 2.29 -12.78
CA ASP A 256 26.51 1.26 -12.00
C ASP A 256 27.41 1.86 -10.91
N ASN A 257 28.09 2.97 -11.22
CA ASN A 257 28.91 3.68 -10.24
C ASN A 257 28.06 4.32 -9.14
N LEU A 258 26.95 4.94 -9.50
CA LEU A 258 26.02 5.53 -8.52
C LEU A 258 25.44 4.48 -7.59
N ASN A 259 25.02 3.34 -8.15
CA ASN A 259 24.46 2.21 -7.38
C ASN A 259 25.52 1.54 -6.48
N SER A 260 26.79 1.55 -6.90
CA SER A 260 27.90 1.04 -6.09
C SER A 260 28.20 1.93 -4.86
N LEU A 261 27.91 3.22 -4.95
CA LEU A 261 28.02 4.14 -3.83
C LEU A 261 26.84 4.02 -2.86
N ILE A 262 25.64 4.26 -3.37
CA ILE A 262 24.37 4.18 -2.62
C ILE A 262 23.28 3.72 -3.59
N PRO A 263 22.79 2.48 -3.46
CA PRO A 263 21.68 2.00 -4.27
C PRO A 263 20.44 2.91 -4.11
N GLY A 264 19.80 3.26 -5.21
CA GLY A 264 18.60 4.09 -5.18
C GLY A 264 18.81 5.57 -4.81
N PHE A 265 20.04 6.06 -4.78
CA PHE A 265 20.36 7.44 -4.35
C PHE A 265 19.66 8.50 -5.21
N VAL A 266 19.70 8.36 -6.54
CA VAL A 266 19.07 9.32 -7.45
C VAL A 266 17.53 9.30 -7.34
N PRO A 267 16.84 8.15 -7.33
CA PRO A 267 15.44 8.05 -6.98
C PRO A 267 15.07 8.74 -5.65
N LEU A 268 15.86 8.54 -4.62
CA LEU A 268 15.66 9.20 -3.32
C LEU A 268 15.75 10.72 -3.43
N LEU A 269 16.82 11.24 -4.06
CA LEU A 269 16.99 12.69 -4.25
C LEU A 269 15.83 13.30 -5.06
N LEU A 270 15.41 12.64 -6.13
CA LEU A 270 14.28 13.09 -6.94
C LEU A 270 12.99 13.13 -6.12
N THR A 271 12.75 12.11 -5.31
CA THR A 271 11.59 12.06 -4.42
C THR A 271 11.61 13.18 -3.40
N LEU A 272 12.77 13.44 -2.76
CA LEU A 272 12.93 14.54 -1.81
C LEU A 272 12.73 15.91 -2.48
N LEU A 273 13.22 16.08 -3.72
CA LEU A 273 13.01 17.30 -4.51
C LEU A 273 11.50 17.49 -4.80
N CYS A 274 10.79 16.44 -5.25
CA CYS A 274 9.34 16.52 -5.47
C CYS A 274 8.59 16.86 -4.18
N MET A 275 8.96 16.26 -3.05
CA MET A 275 8.38 16.59 -1.75
C MET A 275 8.63 18.05 -1.35
N TRP A 276 9.82 18.57 -1.61
CA TRP A 276 10.16 19.97 -1.34
C TRP A 276 9.34 20.92 -2.21
N LEU A 277 9.18 20.61 -3.50
CA LEU A 277 8.36 21.40 -4.43
C LEU A 277 6.88 21.41 -3.98
N LEU A 278 6.34 20.27 -3.57
CA LEU A 278 4.98 20.16 -3.03
C LEU A 278 4.81 21.01 -1.76
N LYS A 279 5.79 21.00 -0.86
CA LYS A 279 5.81 21.91 0.33
C LYS A 279 5.85 23.38 -0.03
N LYS A 280 6.37 23.73 -1.20
CA LYS A 280 6.36 25.10 -1.77
C LYS A 280 5.06 25.42 -2.52
N ASN A 281 4.04 24.58 -2.39
CA ASN A 281 2.74 24.70 -3.08
C ASN A 281 2.84 24.68 -4.62
N VAL A 282 3.87 24.08 -5.18
CA VAL A 282 3.93 23.81 -6.63
C VAL A 282 2.90 22.73 -6.96
N SER A 283 2.08 23.00 -7.99
CA SER A 283 1.05 22.04 -8.40
C SER A 283 1.65 20.67 -8.75
N PRO A 284 1.08 19.55 -8.27
CA PRO A 284 1.49 18.21 -8.66
C PRO A 284 1.49 17.99 -10.17
N ILE A 285 0.55 18.61 -10.89
CA ILE A 285 0.46 18.51 -12.36
C ILE A 285 1.70 19.12 -13.01
N ILE A 286 2.16 20.29 -12.54
CA ILE A 286 3.39 20.93 -13.05
C ILE A 286 4.60 20.03 -12.81
N ILE A 287 4.71 19.42 -11.64
CA ILE A 287 5.80 18.50 -11.31
C ILE A 287 5.79 17.30 -12.25
N ILE A 288 4.62 16.69 -12.49
CA ILE A 288 4.47 15.56 -13.39
C ILE A 288 4.88 15.94 -14.81
N ILE A 289 4.40 17.07 -15.35
CA ILE A 289 4.76 17.55 -16.69
C ILE A 289 6.27 17.80 -16.79
N ALA A 290 6.87 18.43 -15.77
CA ALA A 290 8.31 18.67 -15.73
C ALA A 290 9.12 17.36 -15.75
N LEU A 291 8.70 16.34 -14.99
CA LEU A 291 9.32 15.02 -15.00
C LEU A 291 9.21 14.33 -16.35
N PHE A 292 8.07 14.43 -17.05
CA PHE A 292 7.93 13.93 -18.42
C PHE A 292 8.89 14.62 -19.38
N ILE A 293 9.00 15.96 -19.33
CA ILE A 293 9.91 16.72 -20.19
C ILE A 293 11.37 16.32 -19.92
N ILE A 294 11.75 16.19 -18.65
CA ILE A 294 13.11 15.77 -18.25
C ILE A 294 13.39 14.35 -18.72
N GLY A 295 12.44 13.42 -18.54
CA GLY A 295 12.60 12.02 -18.96
C GLY A 295 12.74 11.88 -20.47
N ILE A 296 11.86 12.52 -21.25
CA ILE A 296 11.91 12.51 -22.72
C ILE A 296 13.20 13.20 -23.22
N GLY A 297 13.52 14.38 -22.69
CA GLY A 297 14.74 15.11 -23.04
C GLY A 297 16.01 14.32 -22.71
N GLY A 298 16.06 13.70 -21.53
CA GLY A 298 17.16 12.84 -21.10
C GLY A 298 17.36 11.64 -22.01
N HIS A 299 16.26 11.01 -22.44
CA HIS A 299 16.32 9.90 -23.40
C HIS A 299 16.82 10.35 -24.77
N VAL A 300 16.31 11.46 -25.30
CA VAL A 300 16.72 11.99 -26.62
C VAL A 300 18.22 12.32 -26.68
N ILE A 301 18.78 12.84 -25.60
CA ILE A 301 20.25 13.16 -25.54
C ILE A 301 21.11 11.97 -25.12
N GLY A 302 20.52 10.78 -24.92
CA GLY A 302 21.22 9.57 -24.50
C GLY A 302 21.77 9.60 -23.08
N LEU A 303 21.11 10.33 -22.16
CA LEU A 303 21.45 10.40 -20.74
C LEU A 303 20.69 9.36 -19.91
N LEU A 304 19.44 9.10 -20.30
CA LEU A 304 18.49 8.17 -19.63
C LEU A 304 18.08 7.04 -20.55
#